data_6d3f8110bad781fa9268770dc180fdad
#
_entry.id   6d3f8110bad781fa9268770dc180fdad
#
_cell.length_a   1.000
_cell.length_b   1.000
_cell.length_c   1.000
_cell.angle_alpha   90.00
_cell.angle_beta   90.00
_cell.angle_gamma   90.00
#
_symmetry.space_group_name_H-M   'P 1'
#
loop_
_entity.id
_entity.type
_entity.pdbx_description
1 polymer ?
#
loop_
_entity_poly.entity_id
_entity_poly.type
_entity_poly.pdbx_seq_one_letter_code
_entity_poly.pdbx_strand_id
1 'polypeptide(L)'
;MRKSTDITLDDGGESLLFRITQMPATQAERFTFKLLLLIGANGGKADTGDLSSLLSSLSAAPYEKIQELLSELLSCCEIVREGIPVKLTEQNVDGFISGRNTLMRLRAEAFKFNDFFQMNGLPDLGKSHAPTIKRRKG
;
A
#
# COMPACT_ATOMS: atom_id res chain seq x y z
N MET A 1 15.31 9.95 -5.51
CA MET A 1 14.28 10.92 -5.09
C MET A 1 12.90 10.25 -5.08
N ARG A 2 12.13 10.47 -4.04
CA ARG A 2 10.80 9.90 -3.94
C ARG A 2 9.82 10.62 -4.85
N LYS A 3 8.89 9.86 -5.40
CA LYS A 3 7.86 10.41 -6.29
C LYS A 3 6.59 10.70 -5.51
N SER A 4 5.82 11.64 -6.00
CA SER A 4 4.51 11.98 -5.45
C SER A 4 3.48 12.05 -6.56
N THR A 5 2.21 11.84 -6.21
CA THR A 5 1.10 12.01 -7.12
C THR A 5 -0.08 12.60 -6.36
N ASP A 6 -0.90 13.35 -7.07
CA ASP A 6 -2.12 13.90 -6.49
C ASP A 6 -3.31 13.15 -7.04
N ILE A 7 -4.26 12.83 -6.16
CA ILE A 7 -5.51 12.18 -6.55
C ILE A 7 -6.67 12.89 -5.90
N THR A 8 -7.84 12.76 -6.50
CA THR A 8 -9.07 13.32 -5.95
C THR A 8 -10.04 12.18 -5.67
N LEU A 9 -10.59 12.16 -4.47
CA LEU A 9 -11.56 11.15 -4.06
C LEU A 9 -12.83 11.85 -3.58
N ASP A 10 -13.97 11.21 -3.86
CA ASP A 10 -15.25 11.68 -3.37
C ASP A 10 -15.47 11.16 -1.94
N ASP A 11 -15.90 12.06 -1.05
CA ASP A 11 -16.16 11.71 0.34
C ASP A 11 -17.54 12.26 0.71
N GLY A 12 -18.57 11.46 0.47
CA GLY A 12 -19.93 11.85 0.77
C GLY A 12 -20.42 13.03 -0.04
N GLY A 13 -19.98 13.14 -1.29
CA GLY A 13 -20.37 14.24 -2.16
C GLY A 13 -19.38 15.39 -2.16
N GLU A 14 -18.41 15.36 -1.27
CA GLU A 14 -17.34 16.37 -1.22
C GLU A 14 -16.10 15.80 -1.91
N SER A 15 -15.49 16.60 -2.77
CA SER A 15 -14.29 16.20 -3.49
C SER A 15 -13.06 16.59 -2.68
N LEU A 16 -12.25 15.59 -2.30
CA LEU A 16 -11.06 15.84 -1.50
C LEU A 16 -9.81 15.57 -2.32
N LEU A 17 -8.82 16.44 -2.19
CA LEU A 17 -7.55 16.31 -2.89
C LEU A 17 -6.51 15.74 -1.95
N PHE A 18 -5.86 14.67 -2.38
CA PHE A 18 -4.82 14.01 -1.60
C PHE A 18 -3.52 13.97 -2.39
N ARG A 19 -2.42 14.04 -1.67
CA ARG A 19 -1.09 13.82 -2.23
C ARG A 19 -0.51 12.57 -1.62
N ILE A 20 -0.06 11.66 -2.48
CA ILE A 20 0.56 10.40 -2.06
C ILE A 20 2.02 10.46 -2.43
N THR A 21 2.89 10.23 -1.47
CA THR A 21 4.34 10.22 -1.69
C THR A 21 4.86 8.82 -1.39
N GLN A 22 5.80 8.35 -2.19
CA GLN A 22 6.42 7.05 -1.95
C GLN A 22 7.06 7.01 -0.58
N MET A 23 7.04 5.83 0.04
CA MET A 23 7.73 5.63 1.31
C MET A 23 9.22 5.89 1.15
N PRO A 24 9.89 6.39 2.20
CA PRO A 24 11.36 6.36 2.22
C PRO A 24 11.87 4.95 2.00
N ALA A 25 13.07 4.83 1.41
CA ALA A 25 13.59 3.53 1.02
C ALA A 25 13.61 2.52 2.18
N THR A 26 14.04 2.96 3.37
CA THR A 26 14.12 2.05 4.52
C THR A 26 12.75 1.62 4.99
N GLN A 27 11.77 2.50 4.95
CA GLN A 27 10.40 2.14 5.32
C GLN A 27 9.78 1.21 4.28
N ALA A 28 10.01 1.50 3.01
CA ALA A 28 9.49 0.64 1.93
C ALA A 28 10.06 -0.76 2.03
N GLU A 29 11.34 -0.87 2.36
CA GLU A 29 11.98 -2.17 2.55
C GLU A 29 11.34 -2.93 3.71
N ARG A 30 11.17 -2.27 4.85
CA ARG A 30 10.52 -2.91 6.00
C ARG A 30 9.11 -3.34 5.68
N PHE A 31 8.35 -2.49 5.00
CA PHE A 31 6.98 -2.79 4.62
C PHE A 31 6.94 -4.03 3.73
N THR A 32 7.84 -4.07 2.74
CA THR A 32 7.90 -5.21 1.82
C THR A 32 8.21 -6.50 2.57
N PHE A 33 9.19 -6.48 3.48
CA PHE A 33 9.52 -7.68 4.23
C PHE A 33 8.39 -8.11 5.17
N LYS A 34 7.69 -7.16 5.79
CA LYS A 34 6.52 -7.53 6.60
C LYS A 34 5.47 -8.26 5.76
N LEU A 35 5.22 -7.75 4.55
CA LEU A 35 4.27 -8.41 3.64
C LEU A 35 4.75 -9.80 3.25
N LEU A 36 6.02 -9.93 2.88
CA LEU A 36 6.55 -11.22 2.47
C LEU A 36 6.46 -12.24 3.59
N LEU A 37 6.73 -11.83 4.83
CA LEU A 37 6.60 -12.73 5.97
C LEU A 37 5.15 -13.17 6.19
N LEU A 38 4.20 -12.25 6.04
CA LEU A 38 2.78 -12.59 6.17
C LEU A 38 2.34 -13.53 5.05
N ILE A 39 2.79 -13.28 3.84
CA ILE A 39 2.48 -14.14 2.70
C ILE A 39 3.08 -15.52 2.93
N GLY A 40 4.32 -15.59 3.40
CA GLY A 40 4.97 -16.86 3.71
C GLY A 40 4.23 -17.65 4.76
N ALA A 41 3.76 -16.96 5.80
CA ALA A 41 2.98 -17.61 6.87
C ALA A 41 1.63 -18.11 6.35
N ASN A 42 1.15 -17.53 5.25
CA ASN A 42 -0.10 -17.94 4.60
C ASN A 42 0.14 -18.98 3.50
N GLY A 43 1.25 -19.71 3.57
CA GLY A 43 1.57 -20.75 2.60
C GLY A 43 2.13 -20.25 1.30
N GLY A 44 2.60 -19.01 1.28
CA GLY A 44 3.16 -18.40 0.07
C GLY A 44 2.10 -17.96 -0.92
N LYS A 45 0.83 -17.98 -0.54
CA LYS A 45 -0.27 -17.66 -1.44
C LYS A 45 -0.84 -16.30 -1.12
N ALA A 46 -0.85 -15.42 -2.09
CA ALA A 46 -1.45 -14.11 -1.94
C ALA A 46 -1.71 -13.52 -3.32
N ASP A 47 -2.81 -12.76 -3.40
CA ASP A 47 -3.10 -11.99 -4.60
C ASP A 47 -2.56 -10.58 -4.36
N THR A 48 -1.48 -10.23 -5.04
CA THR A 48 -0.81 -8.96 -4.84
C THR A 48 -1.25 -7.89 -5.85
N GLY A 49 -2.33 -8.14 -6.60
CA GLY A 49 -2.78 -7.22 -7.63
C GLY A 49 -3.28 -5.90 -7.08
N ASP A 50 -4.04 -5.95 -5.99
CA ASP A 50 -4.48 -4.75 -5.31
C ASP A 50 -4.58 -5.02 -3.81
N LEU A 51 -4.76 -3.95 -3.04
CA LEU A 51 -4.76 -4.06 -1.59
C LEU A 51 -5.91 -4.93 -1.08
N SER A 52 -7.10 -4.76 -1.64
CA SER A 52 -8.27 -5.52 -1.20
C SER A 52 -8.08 -7.01 -1.40
N SER A 53 -7.59 -7.40 -2.57
CA SER A 53 -7.33 -8.81 -2.86
C SER A 53 -6.23 -9.37 -1.98
N LEU A 54 -5.19 -8.58 -1.74
CA LEU A 54 -4.11 -9.00 -0.86
C LEU A 54 -4.63 -9.26 0.56
N LEU A 55 -5.39 -8.33 1.12
CA LEU A 55 -5.92 -8.47 2.47
C LEU A 55 -6.87 -9.65 2.59
N SER A 56 -7.69 -9.88 1.56
CA SER A 56 -8.58 -11.04 1.55
C SER A 56 -7.78 -12.34 1.58
N SER A 57 -6.66 -12.39 0.86
CA SER A 57 -5.85 -13.61 0.83
C SER A 57 -5.09 -13.81 2.14
N LEU A 58 -4.92 -12.78 2.95
CA LEU A 58 -4.22 -12.87 4.24
C LEU A 58 -5.20 -12.95 5.42
N SER A 59 -6.37 -13.54 5.20
CA SER A 59 -7.44 -13.54 6.22
C SER A 59 -7.04 -14.25 7.52
N ALA A 60 -6.02 -15.11 7.49
CA ALA A 60 -5.55 -15.80 8.70
C ALA A 60 -4.54 -14.98 9.50
N ALA A 61 -4.09 -13.83 8.97
CA ALA A 61 -3.11 -13.01 9.67
C ALA A 61 -3.75 -12.29 10.86
N PRO A 62 -2.99 -12.07 11.96
CA PRO A 62 -3.51 -11.30 13.07
C PRO A 62 -3.87 -9.88 12.65
N TYR A 63 -4.99 -9.37 13.17
CA TYR A 63 -5.45 -8.04 12.81
C TYR A 63 -4.39 -6.97 13.09
N GLU A 64 -3.65 -7.12 14.21
CA GLU A 64 -2.63 -6.13 14.57
C GLU A 64 -1.54 -5.98 13.51
N LYS A 65 -1.18 -7.08 12.86
CA LYS A 65 -0.18 -7.03 11.79
C LYS A 65 -0.74 -6.32 10.57
N ILE A 66 -1.99 -6.58 10.24
CA ILE A 66 -2.67 -5.91 9.13
C ILE A 66 -2.79 -4.41 9.44
N GLN A 67 -3.14 -4.07 10.67
CA GLN A 67 -3.29 -2.67 11.08
C GLN A 67 -1.97 -1.90 10.95
N GLU A 68 -0.85 -2.53 11.29
CA GLU A 68 0.47 -1.90 11.10
C GLU A 68 0.68 -1.52 9.62
N LEU A 69 0.34 -2.43 8.72
CA LEU A 69 0.49 -2.17 7.30
C LEU A 69 -0.41 -1.04 6.83
N LEU A 70 -1.66 -1.05 7.30
CA LEU A 70 -2.63 -0.02 6.91
C LEU A 70 -2.19 1.36 7.41
N SER A 71 -1.62 1.43 8.61
CA SER A 71 -1.12 2.70 9.16
C SER A 71 0.07 3.21 8.37
N GLU A 72 0.97 2.32 7.93
CA GLU A 72 2.10 2.74 7.11
C GLU A 72 1.65 3.27 5.76
N LEU A 73 0.61 2.67 5.19
CA LEU A 73 0.06 3.19 3.93
C LEU A 73 -0.52 4.59 4.11
N LEU A 74 -1.23 4.81 5.22
CA LEU A 74 -1.77 6.14 5.49
C LEU A 74 -0.65 7.17 5.68
N SER A 75 0.48 6.77 6.22
CA SER A 75 1.62 7.67 6.45
C SER A 75 2.19 8.22 5.15
N CYS A 76 1.85 7.63 4.00
CA CYS A 76 2.27 8.12 2.70
C CYS A 76 1.39 9.26 2.20
N CYS A 77 0.31 9.57 2.89
CA CYS A 77 -0.76 10.41 2.36
C CYS A 77 -0.84 11.74 3.09
N GLU A 78 -1.12 12.78 2.31
CA GLU A 78 -1.44 14.12 2.82
C GLU A 78 -2.76 14.54 2.21
N ILE A 79 -3.57 15.28 2.96
CA ILE A 79 -4.72 15.95 2.39
C ILE A 79 -4.32 17.40 2.10
N VAL A 80 -4.70 17.89 0.91
CA VAL A 80 -4.35 19.25 0.50
C VAL A 80 -5.59 20.12 0.65
N ARG A 81 -5.53 21.07 1.58
CA ARG A 81 -6.64 21.97 1.88
C ARG A 81 -6.17 23.40 1.61
N GLU A 82 -6.85 24.05 0.65
CA GLU A 82 -6.50 25.42 0.26
C GLU A 82 -5.03 25.56 -0.09
N GLY A 83 -4.53 24.56 -0.82
CA GLY A 83 -3.12 24.55 -1.25
C GLY A 83 -2.13 24.11 -0.18
N ILE A 84 -2.57 23.80 1.03
CA ILE A 84 -1.69 23.45 2.13
C ILE A 84 -1.80 21.96 2.40
N PRO A 85 -0.69 21.19 2.26
CA PRO A 85 -0.71 19.78 2.56
C PRO A 85 -0.66 19.52 4.08
N VAL A 86 -1.51 18.61 4.55
CA VAL A 86 -1.55 18.21 5.95
C VAL A 86 -1.33 16.72 5.99
N LYS A 87 -0.31 16.27 6.73
CA LYS A 87 0.00 14.86 6.82
C LYS A 87 -1.10 14.14 7.59
N LEU A 88 -1.55 13.02 7.01
CA LEU A 88 -2.59 12.21 7.64
C LEU A 88 -1.98 11.19 8.58
N THR A 89 -2.61 11.01 9.73
CA THR A 89 -2.23 10.01 10.73
C THR A 89 -3.49 9.31 11.22
N GLU A 90 -3.31 8.21 11.92
CA GLU A 90 -4.46 7.52 12.52
C GLU A 90 -5.17 8.40 13.53
N GLN A 91 -4.47 9.38 14.11
CA GLN A 91 -5.05 10.27 15.11
C GLN A 91 -5.86 11.42 14.52
N ASN A 92 -5.50 11.90 13.31
CA ASN A 92 -6.16 13.08 12.75
C ASN A 92 -7.07 12.80 11.57
N VAL A 93 -7.02 11.59 11.02
CA VAL A 93 -7.71 11.29 9.76
C VAL A 93 -9.22 11.45 9.87
N ASP A 94 -9.79 11.14 11.05
CA ASP A 94 -11.24 11.25 11.22
C ASP A 94 -11.74 12.68 11.13
N GLY A 95 -10.85 13.65 11.33
CA GLY A 95 -11.22 15.07 11.18
C GLY A 95 -11.27 15.52 9.72
N PHE A 96 -10.75 14.73 8.81
CA PHE A 96 -10.68 15.10 7.40
C PHE A 96 -11.52 14.20 6.49
N ILE A 97 -11.66 12.93 6.83
CA ILE A 97 -12.36 11.95 6.00
C ILE A 97 -13.53 11.38 6.78
N SER A 98 -14.73 11.48 6.21
CA SER A 98 -15.94 11.03 6.88
C SER A 98 -16.28 9.57 6.59
N GLY A 99 -15.98 9.09 5.40
CA GLY A 99 -16.43 7.79 4.95
C GLY A 99 -15.34 6.73 4.96
N ARG A 100 -15.70 5.53 5.44
CA ARG A 100 -14.75 4.43 5.43
C ARG A 100 -14.31 4.04 4.02
N ASN A 101 -15.21 4.16 3.04
CA ASN A 101 -14.87 3.79 1.67
C ASN A 101 -13.81 4.73 1.09
N THR A 102 -13.90 6.01 1.43
CA THR A 102 -12.88 6.98 1.00
C THR A 102 -11.55 6.63 1.62
N LEU A 103 -11.52 6.32 2.91
CA LEU A 103 -10.29 5.98 3.61
C LEU A 103 -9.69 4.69 3.05
N MET A 104 -10.51 3.67 2.83
CA MET A 104 -10.04 2.41 2.25
C MET A 104 -9.48 2.63 0.85
N ARG A 105 -10.13 3.47 0.06
CA ARG A 105 -9.67 3.79 -1.29
C ARG A 105 -8.33 4.52 -1.25
N LEU A 106 -8.17 5.44 -0.31
CA LEU A 106 -6.91 6.17 -0.17
C LEU A 106 -5.76 5.24 0.15
N ARG A 107 -5.95 4.31 1.09
CA ARG A 107 -4.91 3.34 1.43
C ARG A 107 -4.58 2.44 0.24
N ALA A 108 -5.60 2.05 -0.53
CA ALA A 108 -5.40 1.23 -1.72
C ALA A 108 -4.59 1.98 -2.78
N GLU A 109 -4.86 3.28 -2.95
CA GLU A 109 -4.09 4.08 -3.90
C GLU A 109 -2.64 4.25 -3.46
N ALA A 110 -2.40 4.38 -2.14
CA ALA A 110 -1.04 4.45 -1.62
C ALA A 110 -0.30 3.14 -1.87
N PHE A 111 -0.97 2.02 -1.69
CA PHE A 111 -0.39 0.71 -1.97
C PHE A 111 -0.01 0.58 -3.44
N LYS A 112 -0.91 0.97 -4.31
CA LYS A 112 -0.70 0.89 -5.75
C LYS A 112 0.45 1.81 -6.19
N PHE A 113 0.47 3.02 -5.65
CA PHE A 113 1.49 4.00 -6.05
C PHE A 113 2.89 3.58 -5.63
N ASN A 114 3.03 2.94 -4.48
CA ASN A 114 4.34 2.47 -4.01
C ASN A 114 4.84 1.25 -4.77
N ASP A 115 3.92 0.45 -5.33
CA ASP A 115 4.25 -0.65 -6.22
C ASP A 115 5.30 -1.60 -5.60
N PHE A 116 4.96 -2.15 -4.43
CA PHE A 116 5.89 -2.95 -3.63
C PHE A 116 6.35 -4.24 -4.29
N PHE A 117 5.61 -4.70 -5.30
CA PHE A 117 5.91 -5.96 -5.95
C PHE A 117 6.40 -5.77 -7.38
N GLN A 118 6.90 -4.59 -7.69
CA GLN A 118 7.48 -4.33 -8.98
C GLN A 118 8.75 -5.14 -9.14
N MET A 119 8.85 -5.87 -10.23
CA MET A 119 9.92 -6.86 -10.39
C MET A 119 11.30 -6.26 -10.61
N ASN A 120 11.35 -5.02 -11.10
CA ASN A 120 12.63 -4.42 -11.45
C ASN A 120 13.56 -4.21 -10.27
N GLY A 121 13.02 -3.98 -9.08
CA GLY A 121 13.85 -3.71 -7.93
C GLY A 121 13.68 -4.69 -6.80
N LEU A 122 12.85 -5.72 -6.98
CA LEU A 122 12.48 -6.61 -5.90
C LEU A 122 13.11 -7.98 -6.10
N PRO A 123 13.84 -8.50 -5.09
CA PRO A 123 14.35 -9.86 -5.18
C PRO A 123 13.22 -10.86 -5.32
N ASP A 124 13.49 -11.95 -6.01
CA ASP A 124 12.51 -12.99 -6.22
C ASP A 124 12.49 -13.93 -5.01
N LEU A 125 11.88 -13.47 -3.93
CA LEU A 125 11.90 -14.22 -2.68
C LEU A 125 10.80 -15.25 -2.57
N GLY A 126 9.73 -15.08 -3.33
CA GLY A 126 8.57 -15.95 -3.21
C GLY A 126 8.32 -16.85 -4.39
N LYS A 127 9.15 -16.77 -5.43
CA LYS A 127 8.99 -17.56 -6.65
C LYS A 127 10.19 -18.42 -6.89
N SER A 128 9.93 -19.59 -7.42
CA SER A 128 11.04 -20.35 -7.97
C SER A 128 11.39 -19.75 -9.30
N HIS A 129 12.10 -19.66 -9.88
CA HIS A 129 12.12 -18.84 -11.04
C HIS A 129 12.32 -19.31 -12.28
N ALA A 130 11.77 -19.36 -12.16
CA ALA A 130 11.75 -19.54 -12.81
C ALA A 130 11.90 -19.28 -13.73
N PRO A 131 12.09 -19.18 -13.75
CA PRO A 131 12.17 -19.06 -14.60
C PRO A 131 12.58 -18.90 -15.30
N THR A 132 12.77 -18.56 -15.32
CA THR A 132 13.13 -18.51 -15.72
C THR A 132 13.43 -18.75 -16.41
N ILE A 133 13.50 -18.73 -16.65
CA ILE A 133 13.70 -18.87 -16.99
C ILE A 133 13.63 -19.18 -17.87
N LYS A 134 13.62 -19.09 -18.15
CA LYS A 134 13.47 -19.31 -18.63
C LYS A 134 13.50 -19.34 -19.36
N ARG A 135 13.66 -19.27 -19.71
CA ARG A 135 13.80 -19.27 -20.13
C ARG A 135 14.08 -19.51 -21.11
N ARG A 136 14.21 -19.57 -21.51
CA ARG A 136 14.56 -19.79 -22.08
C ARG A 136 14.53 -20.31 -22.98
N LYS A 137 14.33 -20.30 -23.51
CA LYS A 137 14.25 -20.72 -23.90
C LYS A 137 14.17 -20.92 -24.03
N GLY A 138 14.16 -20.83 -24.36
CA GLY A 138 14.11 -20.84 -24.17
C GLY A 138 14.20 -21.12 -24.15
#